data_b123d7954d8a265363d05d7d13cd08d5
#
_entry.id   b123d7954d8a265363d05d7d13cd08d5
#
_cell.length_a   1.000
_cell.length_b   1.000
_cell.length_c   1.000
_cell.angle_alpha   90.00
_cell.angle_beta   90.00
_cell.angle_gamma   90.00
#
_symmetry.space_group_name_H-M   'P 1'
#
loop_
_entity.id
_entity.type
_entity.pdbx_description
1 polymer ?
#
loop_
_entity_poly.entity_id
_entity_poly.type
_entity_poly.pdbx_seq_one_letter_code
_entity_poly.pdbx_strand_id
1 'polypeptide(L)'
;MNTHQRSFRPATGRIEANHVSIRLGRGSSAFEAVSDASFEVSPGEFVCLLGPSGCGKSTLLGALAGHIKPTAGVLSVDGQPVKDPHPERGIVFQHHTLFPWKNARDNVAFGLKMRGVKRRQRRLEAEKMLELVGLNGFAGRYPGQLSGGMQQRVEIARVLVNQPRLLLMDEPFGALDALTRLRMQELLLDIWEQFRKTILFVTHDIDEALLLADRIIVMQAQPGRIHEEITVPFERPRMTEIIASGEFMRLKQHCLHLLHSDRRGDTLPRLSPLGL
;
A
#
# COMPACT_ATOMS: atom_id res chain seq x y z
N MET A 1 11.02 3.14 -41.04
CA MET A 1 11.53 2.11 -40.11
C MET A 1 12.27 2.81 -39.00
N ASN A 2 11.61 3.13 -37.89
CA ASN A 2 12.24 3.68 -36.69
C ASN A 2 11.86 2.75 -35.54
N THR A 3 12.70 1.76 -35.31
CA THR A 3 12.67 0.88 -34.14
C THR A 3 13.05 1.71 -32.92
N HIS A 4 12.07 2.14 -32.14
CA HIS A 4 12.30 2.65 -30.80
C HIS A 4 12.88 1.49 -29.97
N GLN A 5 14.19 1.43 -29.84
CA GLN A 5 14.86 0.66 -28.79
C GLN A 5 14.35 1.22 -27.46
N ARG A 6 13.39 0.50 -26.84
CA ARG A 6 13.09 0.65 -25.41
C ARG A 6 14.39 0.26 -24.69
N SER A 7 15.16 1.24 -24.24
CA SER A 7 16.25 0.99 -23.30
C SER A 7 15.66 0.26 -22.10
N PHE A 8 16.03 -0.98 -21.91
CA PHE A 8 15.72 -1.77 -20.72
C PHE A 8 16.39 -1.06 -19.53
N ARG A 9 15.65 -0.19 -18.86
CA ARG A 9 16.06 0.27 -17.53
C ARG A 9 15.91 -0.95 -16.63
N PRO A 10 16.91 -1.32 -15.82
CA PRO A 10 16.77 -2.42 -14.87
C PRO A 10 15.56 -2.14 -13.98
N ALA A 11 14.77 -3.17 -13.73
CA ALA A 11 13.64 -3.07 -12.82
C ALA A 11 14.15 -2.56 -11.45
N THR A 12 13.49 -1.56 -10.89
CA THR A 12 13.90 -0.87 -9.66
C THR A 12 12.80 -0.96 -8.62
N GLY A 13 13.15 -0.78 -7.35
CA GLY A 13 12.21 -0.83 -6.24
C GLY A 13 12.24 -2.16 -5.48
N ARG A 14 13.36 -2.92 -5.53
CA ARG A 14 13.55 -4.10 -4.68
C ARG A 14 13.57 -3.69 -3.21
N ILE A 15 12.77 -4.35 -2.38
CA ILE A 15 12.79 -4.20 -0.93
C ILE A 15 13.50 -5.40 -0.33
N GLU A 16 14.36 -5.16 0.65
CA GLU A 16 15.00 -6.19 1.47
C GLU A 16 14.87 -5.78 2.93
N ALA A 17 14.22 -6.62 3.73
CA ALA A 17 14.13 -6.52 5.17
C ALA A 17 14.87 -7.71 5.79
N ASN A 18 15.91 -7.44 6.57
CA ASN A 18 16.73 -8.46 7.19
C ASN A 18 16.71 -8.28 8.71
N HIS A 19 16.03 -9.21 9.41
CA HIS A 19 15.94 -9.25 10.88
C HIS A 19 15.49 -7.92 11.50
N VAL A 20 14.49 -7.28 10.89
CA VAL A 20 14.04 -5.94 11.27
C VAL A 20 13.20 -5.99 12.53
N SER A 21 13.63 -5.27 13.58
CA SER A 21 12.84 -5.01 14.78
C SER A 21 12.62 -3.53 14.98
N ILE A 22 11.43 -3.15 15.42
CA ILE A 22 11.02 -1.76 15.64
C ILE A 22 10.36 -1.64 17.02
N ARG A 23 10.96 -0.82 17.89
CA ARG A 23 10.39 -0.45 19.18
C ARG A 23 9.86 0.98 19.13
N LEU A 24 8.65 1.17 19.65
CA LEU A 24 8.00 2.47 19.75
C LEU A 24 7.83 2.85 21.22
N GLY A 25 7.69 4.16 21.49
CA GLY A 25 7.61 4.68 22.87
C GLY A 25 8.97 4.92 23.49
N ARG A 26 8.98 5.39 24.77
CA ARG A 26 10.20 5.66 25.56
C ARG A 26 10.01 5.15 26.98
N GLY A 27 11.11 4.74 27.61
CA GLY A 27 11.11 4.29 29.02
C GLY A 27 10.16 3.12 29.23
N SER A 28 9.34 3.18 30.28
CA SER A 28 8.39 2.13 30.68
C SER A 28 7.21 1.95 29.69
N SER A 29 6.95 2.92 28.80
CA SER A 29 5.92 2.81 27.76
C SER A 29 6.45 2.27 26.43
N ALA A 30 7.71 1.87 26.36
CA ALA A 30 8.31 1.28 25.17
C ALA A 30 7.75 -0.12 24.94
N PHE A 31 7.32 -0.39 23.71
CA PHE A 31 6.87 -1.72 23.28
C PHE A 31 7.47 -2.09 21.93
N GLU A 32 7.58 -3.37 21.67
CA GLU A 32 8.08 -3.88 20.40
C GLU A 32 6.92 -4.01 19.43
N ALA A 33 6.88 -3.12 18.44
CA ALA A 33 5.82 -3.08 17.42
C ALA A 33 6.04 -4.11 16.32
N VAL A 34 7.31 -4.36 15.94
CA VAL A 34 7.73 -5.37 14.97
C VAL A 34 8.95 -6.08 15.53
N SER A 35 8.96 -7.41 15.46
CA SER A 35 10.04 -8.26 15.96
C SER A 35 10.54 -9.20 14.87
N ASP A 36 11.82 -9.10 14.54
CA ASP A 36 12.56 -10.02 13.67
C ASP A 36 11.91 -10.28 12.29
N ALA A 37 11.41 -9.22 11.65
CA ALA A 37 10.77 -9.34 10.36
C ALA A 37 11.84 -9.45 9.24
N SER A 38 11.77 -10.53 8.44
CA SER A 38 12.63 -10.75 7.29
C SER A 38 11.79 -11.10 6.06
N PHE A 39 11.91 -10.32 4.98
CA PHE A 39 11.21 -10.55 3.71
C PHE A 39 11.89 -9.78 2.58
N GLU A 40 11.57 -10.19 1.36
CA GLU A 40 11.96 -9.49 0.14
C GLU A 40 10.74 -9.16 -0.71
N VAL A 41 10.83 -8.07 -1.50
CA VAL A 41 9.87 -7.75 -2.57
C VAL A 41 10.65 -7.50 -3.84
N SER A 42 10.29 -8.22 -4.89
CA SER A 42 10.95 -8.10 -6.19
C SER A 42 10.54 -6.81 -6.91
N PRO A 43 11.42 -6.25 -7.77
CA PRO A 43 11.06 -5.10 -8.59
C PRO A 43 9.81 -5.36 -9.44
N GLY A 44 8.82 -4.45 -9.36
CA GLY A 44 7.57 -4.55 -10.09
C GLY A 44 6.54 -5.52 -9.50
N GLU A 45 6.83 -6.16 -8.38
CA GLU A 45 5.91 -7.05 -7.66
C GLU A 45 4.87 -6.24 -6.88
N PHE A 46 3.65 -6.75 -6.80
CA PHE A 46 2.59 -6.24 -5.94
C PHE A 46 2.47 -7.15 -4.71
N VAL A 47 2.93 -6.69 -3.57
CA VAL A 47 2.89 -7.46 -2.31
C VAL A 47 1.93 -6.82 -1.33
N CYS A 48 1.07 -7.63 -0.69
CA CYS A 48 0.22 -7.20 0.40
C CYS A 48 0.79 -7.64 1.76
N LEU A 49 0.82 -6.71 2.72
CA LEU A 49 0.95 -7.02 4.15
C LEU A 49 -0.45 -7.18 4.73
N LEU A 50 -0.81 -8.39 5.08
CA LEU A 50 -2.11 -8.75 5.67
C LEU A 50 -1.96 -9.07 7.15
N GLY A 51 -2.86 -8.58 7.99
CA GLY A 51 -2.84 -8.90 9.42
C GLY A 51 -3.86 -8.09 10.21
N PRO A 52 -4.09 -8.45 11.48
CA PRO A 52 -5.04 -7.74 12.34
C PRO A 52 -4.57 -6.30 12.62
N SER A 53 -5.48 -5.46 13.12
CA SER A 53 -5.12 -4.10 13.56
C SER A 53 -4.11 -4.18 14.71
N GLY A 54 -3.10 -3.30 14.67
CA GLY A 54 -2.06 -3.25 15.70
C GLY A 54 -0.92 -4.28 15.55
N CYS A 55 -0.88 -5.12 14.49
CA CYS A 55 0.24 -6.06 14.29
C CYS A 55 1.50 -5.44 13.66
N GLY A 56 1.62 -4.11 13.58
CA GLY A 56 2.84 -3.45 13.13
C GLY A 56 2.96 -3.17 11.63
N LYS A 57 1.94 -3.43 10.79
CA LYS A 57 1.97 -3.19 9.34
C LYS A 57 2.32 -1.76 8.97
N SER A 58 1.56 -0.79 9.50
CA SER A 58 1.80 0.65 9.27
C SER A 58 3.15 1.11 9.85
N THR A 59 3.61 0.48 10.94
CA THR A 59 4.93 0.74 11.53
C THR A 59 6.04 0.29 10.57
N LEU A 60 5.93 -0.92 10.02
CA LEU A 60 6.89 -1.46 9.05
C LEU A 60 6.89 -0.64 7.75
N LEU A 61 5.69 -0.27 7.26
CA LEU A 61 5.54 0.60 6.09
C LEU A 61 6.15 1.98 6.35
N GLY A 62 5.94 2.56 7.54
CA GLY A 62 6.56 3.84 7.95
C GLY A 62 8.08 3.76 8.04
N ALA A 63 8.64 2.60 8.40
CA ALA A 63 10.09 2.38 8.38
C ALA A 63 10.62 2.31 6.95
N LEU A 64 9.93 1.65 6.03
CA LEU A 64 10.28 1.63 4.60
C LEU A 64 10.16 3.03 3.96
N ALA A 65 9.21 3.85 4.40
CA ALA A 65 9.12 5.24 3.97
C ALA A 65 10.27 6.11 4.50
N GLY A 66 10.97 5.67 5.56
CA GLY A 66 12.06 6.39 6.21
C GLY A 66 11.58 7.33 7.32
N HIS A 67 10.32 7.21 7.77
CA HIS A 67 9.77 7.99 8.88
C HIS A 67 10.09 7.38 10.25
N ILE A 68 10.32 6.08 10.31
CA ILE A 68 10.63 5.32 11.52
C ILE A 68 11.96 4.61 11.29
N LYS A 69 12.87 4.69 12.28
CA LYS A 69 14.14 3.97 12.20
C LYS A 69 14.00 2.61 12.87
N PRO A 70 14.41 1.51 12.23
CA PRO A 70 14.51 0.22 12.87
C PRO A 70 15.41 0.27 14.10
N THR A 71 15.06 -0.49 15.14
CA THR A 71 15.87 -0.63 16.37
C THR A 71 16.97 -1.69 16.18
N ALA A 72 16.69 -2.68 15.33
CA ALA A 72 17.64 -3.72 14.91
C ALA A 72 17.35 -4.16 13.49
N GLY A 73 18.31 -4.84 12.86
CA GLY A 73 18.22 -5.29 11.49
C GLY A 73 18.45 -4.19 10.46
N VAL A 74 18.21 -4.50 9.19
CA VAL A 74 18.46 -3.59 8.08
C VAL A 74 17.28 -3.61 7.11
N LEU A 75 16.78 -2.41 6.76
CA LEU A 75 15.86 -2.19 5.64
C LEU A 75 16.62 -1.54 4.49
N SER A 76 16.52 -2.09 3.29
CA SER A 76 17.09 -1.50 2.09
C SER A 76 16.10 -1.46 0.93
N VAL A 77 16.31 -0.50 0.03
CA VAL A 77 15.62 -0.39 -1.25
C VAL A 77 16.66 -0.27 -2.35
N ASP A 78 16.64 -1.18 -3.33
CA ASP A 78 17.66 -1.29 -4.38
C ASP A 78 19.10 -1.38 -3.81
N GLY A 79 19.27 -2.15 -2.71
CA GLY A 79 20.54 -2.33 -2.00
C GLY A 79 21.00 -1.10 -1.19
N GLN A 80 20.21 -0.01 -1.14
CA GLN A 80 20.54 1.17 -0.36
C GLN A 80 19.76 1.19 0.96
N PRO A 81 20.44 1.30 2.12
CA PRO A 81 19.77 1.37 3.41
C PRO A 81 18.78 2.53 3.49
N VAL A 82 17.59 2.25 4.03
CA VAL A 82 16.57 3.27 4.27
C VAL A 82 16.95 4.07 5.51
N LYS A 83 17.27 5.34 5.35
CA LYS A 83 17.66 6.25 6.46
C LYS A 83 16.63 7.33 6.73
N ASP A 84 16.16 7.99 5.68
CA ASP A 84 15.28 9.16 5.73
C ASP A 84 14.22 9.08 4.61
N PRO A 85 13.13 9.87 4.66
CA PRO A 85 12.14 9.95 3.58
C PRO A 85 12.80 10.35 2.24
N HIS A 86 12.34 9.74 1.15
CA HIS A 86 12.89 9.99 -0.18
C HIS A 86 11.79 10.02 -1.24
N PRO A 87 11.83 10.93 -2.25
CA PRO A 87 10.80 11.04 -3.28
C PRO A 87 10.58 9.78 -4.14
N GLU A 88 11.56 8.89 -4.21
CA GLU A 88 11.45 7.61 -4.92
C GLU A 88 10.64 6.56 -4.16
N ARG A 89 10.32 6.81 -2.89
CA ARG A 89 9.41 6.01 -2.05
C ARG A 89 8.13 6.80 -1.82
N GLY A 90 7.17 6.65 -2.72
CA GLY A 90 5.88 7.29 -2.62
C GLY A 90 5.01 6.62 -1.55
N ILE A 91 4.33 7.40 -0.72
CA ILE A 91 3.41 6.88 0.28
C ILE A 91 2.00 7.45 0.10
N VAL A 92 1.01 6.56 0.18
CA VAL A 92 -0.43 6.89 0.25
C VAL A 92 -0.90 6.45 1.63
N PHE A 93 -1.44 7.39 2.40
CA PHE A 93 -1.88 7.13 3.77
C PHE A 93 -3.35 6.70 3.83
N GLN A 94 -3.76 6.12 4.95
CA GLN A 94 -5.14 5.73 5.25
C GLN A 94 -6.08 6.93 5.31
N HIS A 95 -5.62 8.05 5.89
CA HIS A 95 -6.39 9.29 5.96
C HIS A 95 -5.99 10.23 4.83
N HIS A 96 -6.97 10.99 4.33
CA HIS A 96 -6.69 11.97 3.29
C HIS A 96 -5.73 13.07 3.77
N THR A 97 -4.63 13.22 3.03
CA THR A 97 -3.56 14.17 3.32
C THR A 97 -3.47 15.30 2.30
N LEU A 98 -4.53 15.50 1.51
CA LEU A 98 -4.59 16.58 0.52
C LEU A 98 -4.53 17.95 1.21
N PHE A 99 -3.80 18.88 0.61
CA PHE A 99 -3.78 20.26 1.07
C PHE A 99 -5.14 20.91 0.84
N PRO A 100 -5.92 21.25 1.87
CA PRO A 100 -7.29 21.75 1.69
C PRO A 100 -7.38 23.13 1.00
N TRP A 101 -6.30 23.89 1.06
CA TRP A 101 -6.15 25.20 0.39
C TRP A 101 -5.63 25.12 -1.05
N LYS A 102 -5.41 23.93 -1.61
CA LYS A 102 -5.03 23.68 -3.00
C LYS A 102 -6.13 22.93 -3.72
N ASN A 103 -6.36 23.26 -4.99
CA ASN A 103 -7.21 22.45 -5.85
C ASN A 103 -6.53 21.10 -6.21
N ALA A 104 -7.25 20.19 -6.87
CA ALA A 104 -6.77 18.87 -7.24
C ALA A 104 -5.46 18.94 -8.07
N ARG A 105 -5.43 19.79 -9.12
CA ARG A 105 -4.23 19.97 -9.95
C ARG A 105 -3.03 20.46 -9.14
N ASP A 106 -3.21 21.45 -8.27
CA ASP A 106 -2.11 22.04 -7.51
C ASP A 106 -1.68 21.09 -6.36
N ASN A 107 -2.55 20.19 -5.86
CA ASN A 107 -2.18 19.07 -4.99
C ASN A 107 -1.27 18.10 -5.74
N VAL A 108 -1.67 17.62 -6.91
CA VAL A 108 -0.88 16.69 -7.74
C VAL A 108 0.44 17.33 -8.15
N ALA A 109 0.43 18.59 -8.62
CA ALA A 109 1.63 19.30 -9.06
C ALA A 109 2.62 19.65 -7.95
N PHE A 110 2.29 19.42 -6.66
CA PHE A 110 3.09 19.90 -5.53
C PHE A 110 4.49 19.28 -5.48
N GLY A 111 4.61 17.97 -5.63
CA GLY A 111 5.90 17.28 -5.64
C GLY A 111 6.83 17.80 -6.76
N LEU A 112 6.28 17.99 -7.96
CA LEU A 112 7.01 18.56 -9.09
C LEU A 112 7.44 20.01 -8.82
N LYS A 113 6.62 20.79 -8.08
CA LYS A 113 6.98 22.15 -7.64
C LYS A 113 8.22 22.12 -6.73
N MET A 114 8.26 21.20 -5.77
CA MET A 114 9.40 21.06 -4.85
C MET A 114 10.69 20.65 -5.58
N ARG A 115 10.56 19.94 -6.71
CA ARG A 115 11.69 19.57 -7.60
C ARG A 115 12.08 20.69 -8.58
N GLY A 116 11.50 21.88 -8.47
CA GLY A 116 11.83 23.03 -9.33
C GLY A 116 11.23 22.99 -10.74
N VAL A 117 10.30 22.07 -11.03
CA VAL A 117 9.68 21.98 -12.37
C VAL A 117 8.87 23.24 -12.67
N LYS A 118 9.05 23.81 -13.87
CA LYS A 118 8.38 25.05 -14.32
C LYS A 118 6.85 24.90 -14.24
N ARG A 119 6.15 26.00 -13.88
CA ARG A 119 4.69 26.01 -13.62
C ARG A 119 3.86 25.43 -14.76
N ARG A 120 4.18 25.78 -16.02
CA ARG A 120 3.46 25.26 -17.20
C ARG A 120 3.60 23.74 -17.30
N GLN A 121 4.82 23.23 -17.17
CA GLN A 121 5.13 21.81 -17.28
C GLN A 121 4.46 20.99 -16.15
N ARG A 122 4.64 21.39 -14.86
CA ARG A 122 4.07 20.63 -13.74
C ARG A 122 2.55 20.61 -13.75
N ARG A 123 1.86 21.67 -14.29
CA ARG A 123 0.42 21.68 -14.45
C ARG A 123 -0.03 20.70 -15.52
N LEU A 124 0.66 20.65 -16.64
CA LEU A 124 0.39 19.69 -17.71
C LEU A 124 0.53 18.24 -17.23
N GLU A 125 1.62 17.94 -16.50
CA GLU A 125 1.81 16.59 -15.94
C GLU A 125 0.76 16.24 -14.88
N ALA A 126 0.36 17.21 -14.07
CA ALA A 126 -0.71 17.00 -13.08
C ALA A 126 -2.07 16.74 -13.74
N GLU A 127 -2.39 17.43 -14.83
CA GLU A 127 -3.63 17.23 -15.59
C GLU A 127 -3.65 15.82 -16.24
N LYS A 128 -2.54 15.36 -16.82
CA LYS A 128 -2.40 13.99 -17.33
C LYS A 128 -2.60 12.93 -16.24
N MET A 129 -2.06 13.17 -15.04
CA MET A 129 -2.25 12.25 -13.92
C MET A 129 -3.70 12.23 -13.43
N LEU A 130 -4.37 13.39 -13.40
CA LEU A 130 -5.79 13.45 -13.08
C LEU A 130 -6.67 12.74 -14.13
N GLU A 131 -6.31 12.84 -15.39
CA GLU A 131 -6.95 12.10 -16.48
C GLU A 131 -6.78 10.58 -16.29
N LEU A 132 -5.55 10.13 -16.00
CA LEU A 132 -5.22 8.72 -15.74
C LEU A 132 -6.08 8.12 -14.62
N VAL A 133 -6.35 8.89 -13.55
CA VAL A 133 -7.18 8.42 -12.44
C VAL A 133 -8.68 8.72 -12.64
N GLY A 134 -9.10 9.11 -13.87
CA GLY A 134 -10.50 9.33 -14.23
C GLY A 134 -11.12 10.59 -13.60
N LEU A 135 -10.31 11.64 -13.39
CA LEU A 135 -10.76 12.92 -12.83
C LEU A 135 -10.71 14.07 -13.84
N ASN A 136 -11.05 13.79 -15.11
CA ASN A 136 -11.20 14.81 -16.16
C ASN A 136 -12.24 15.85 -15.72
N GLY A 137 -11.90 17.13 -15.88
CA GLY A 137 -12.80 18.24 -15.53
C GLY A 137 -12.78 18.62 -14.04
N PHE A 138 -12.11 17.86 -13.15
CA PHE A 138 -12.06 18.14 -11.70
C PHE A 138 -10.78 18.84 -11.26
N ALA A 139 -9.86 19.18 -12.16
CA ALA A 139 -8.56 19.80 -11.86
C ALA A 139 -8.63 21.08 -11.01
N GLY A 140 -9.69 21.87 -11.16
CA GLY A 140 -9.92 23.10 -10.40
C GLY A 140 -10.65 22.92 -9.06
N ARG A 141 -11.14 21.73 -8.73
CA ARG A 141 -11.91 21.48 -7.49
C ARG A 141 -10.98 21.37 -6.28
N TYR A 142 -11.45 21.89 -5.15
CA TYR A 142 -10.78 21.76 -3.86
C TYR A 142 -11.18 20.45 -3.17
N PRO A 143 -10.39 19.91 -2.23
CA PRO A 143 -10.69 18.65 -1.56
C PRO A 143 -12.10 18.57 -0.99
N GLY A 144 -12.59 19.61 -0.33
CA GLY A 144 -13.95 19.65 0.21
C GLY A 144 -15.10 19.63 -0.82
N GLN A 145 -14.76 19.71 -2.12
CA GLN A 145 -15.72 19.61 -3.24
C GLN A 145 -15.67 18.26 -3.95
N LEU A 146 -14.85 17.34 -3.44
CA LEU A 146 -14.61 16.00 -3.98
C LEU A 146 -15.19 14.95 -3.02
N SER A 147 -15.75 13.86 -3.57
CA SER A 147 -16.09 12.69 -2.76
C SER A 147 -14.83 12.02 -2.19
N GLY A 148 -14.97 11.16 -1.17
CA GLY A 148 -13.85 10.43 -0.59
C GLY A 148 -13.05 9.62 -1.63
N GLY A 149 -13.74 8.90 -2.51
CA GLY A 149 -13.08 8.18 -3.60
C GLY A 149 -12.38 9.09 -4.61
N MET A 150 -12.91 10.29 -4.89
CA MET A 150 -12.23 11.28 -5.74
C MET A 150 -11.00 11.85 -5.04
N GLN A 151 -11.06 12.12 -3.74
CA GLN A 151 -9.90 12.56 -2.96
C GLN A 151 -8.80 11.50 -2.99
N GLN A 152 -9.17 10.22 -2.83
CA GLN A 152 -8.22 9.09 -2.91
C GLN A 152 -7.54 9.02 -4.27
N ARG A 153 -8.27 9.21 -5.36
CA ARG A 153 -7.71 9.28 -6.72
C ARG A 153 -6.73 10.44 -6.88
N VAL A 154 -7.02 11.61 -6.31
CA VAL A 154 -6.08 12.75 -6.30
C VAL A 154 -4.82 12.42 -5.51
N GLU A 155 -4.92 11.70 -4.39
CA GLU A 155 -3.76 11.28 -3.60
C GLU A 155 -2.86 10.31 -4.36
N ILE A 156 -3.44 9.31 -5.00
CA ILE A 156 -2.69 8.39 -5.86
C ILE A 156 -2.00 9.16 -7.00
N ALA A 157 -2.71 10.06 -7.69
CA ALA A 157 -2.14 10.90 -8.74
C ALA A 157 -1.00 11.80 -8.22
N ARG A 158 -1.13 12.37 -7.01
CA ARG A 158 -0.11 13.20 -6.35
C ARG A 158 1.18 12.44 -6.07
N VAL A 159 1.08 11.16 -5.76
CA VAL A 159 2.25 10.30 -5.55
C VAL A 159 2.84 9.87 -6.89
N LEU A 160 2.03 9.38 -7.81
CA LEU A 160 2.45 8.82 -9.10
C LEU A 160 3.13 9.87 -10.02
N VAL A 161 2.72 11.14 -9.98
CA VAL A 161 3.32 12.20 -10.79
C VAL A 161 4.82 12.38 -10.55
N ASN A 162 5.30 11.97 -9.37
CA ASN A 162 6.72 12.00 -9.01
C ASN A 162 7.50 10.80 -9.55
N GLN A 163 6.82 9.83 -10.17
CA GLN A 163 7.39 8.60 -10.73
C GLN A 163 8.23 7.83 -9.70
N PRO A 164 7.68 7.49 -8.51
CA PRO A 164 8.41 6.75 -7.51
C PRO A 164 8.81 5.36 -8.04
N ARG A 165 9.87 4.76 -7.48
CA ARG A 165 10.25 3.37 -7.74
C ARG A 165 9.40 2.41 -6.93
N LEU A 166 9.08 2.81 -5.70
CA LEU A 166 8.31 2.06 -4.72
C LEU A 166 7.08 2.85 -4.31
N LEU A 167 5.92 2.21 -4.34
CA LEU A 167 4.66 2.74 -3.86
C LEU A 167 4.26 2.01 -2.58
N LEU A 168 4.20 2.75 -1.49
CA LEU A 168 3.78 2.28 -0.17
C LEU A 168 2.35 2.75 0.06
N MET A 169 1.43 1.84 0.41
CA MET A 169 0.02 2.16 0.59
C MET A 169 -0.48 1.61 1.93
N ASP A 170 -0.94 2.49 2.81
CA ASP A 170 -1.43 2.13 4.15
C ASP A 170 -2.95 2.17 4.19
N GLU A 171 -3.61 1.02 4.09
CA GLU A 171 -5.06 0.84 4.08
C GLU A 171 -5.82 1.89 3.23
N PRO A 172 -5.40 2.11 1.95
CA PRO A 172 -5.85 3.29 1.20
C PRO A 172 -7.35 3.28 0.88
N PHE A 173 -8.02 2.14 0.98
CA PHE A 173 -9.42 1.99 0.62
C PHE A 173 -10.34 1.75 1.83
N GLY A 174 -9.78 1.75 3.06
CA GLY A 174 -10.51 1.41 4.28
C GLY A 174 -11.72 2.33 4.59
N ALA A 175 -11.65 3.60 4.17
CA ALA A 175 -12.73 4.57 4.39
C ALA A 175 -13.78 4.63 3.27
N LEU A 176 -13.66 3.80 2.21
CA LEU A 176 -14.54 3.81 1.05
C LEU A 176 -15.70 2.82 1.20
N ASP A 177 -16.86 3.17 0.65
CA ASP A 177 -17.97 2.23 0.49
C ASP A 177 -17.58 1.09 -0.47
N ALA A 178 -18.31 -0.04 -0.41
CA ALA A 178 -17.96 -1.26 -1.13
C ALA A 178 -17.83 -1.06 -2.65
N LEU A 179 -18.76 -0.33 -3.28
CA LEU A 179 -18.75 -0.14 -4.74
C LEU A 179 -17.60 0.79 -5.17
N THR A 180 -17.37 1.86 -4.43
CA THR A 180 -16.24 2.78 -4.67
C THR A 180 -14.92 2.06 -4.45
N ARG A 181 -14.81 1.19 -3.44
CA ARG A 181 -13.63 0.38 -3.16
C ARG A 181 -13.29 -0.53 -4.34
N LEU A 182 -14.25 -1.30 -4.87
CA LEU A 182 -14.05 -2.16 -6.04
C LEU A 182 -13.51 -1.37 -7.24
N ARG A 183 -14.12 -0.23 -7.56
CA ARG A 183 -13.65 0.65 -8.65
C ARG A 183 -12.23 1.19 -8.42
N MET A 184 -11.85 1.39 -7.17
CA MET A 184 -10.50 1.86 -6.83
C MET A 184 -9.46 0.74 -6.93
N GLN A 185 -9.85 -0.49 -6.61
CA GLN A 185 -9.01 -1.69 -6.77
C GLN A 185 -8.75 -1.95 -8.25
N GLU A 186 -9.79 -1.92 -9.10
CA GLU A 186 -9.66 -2.02 -10.56
C GLU A 186 -8.72 -0.94 -11.11
N LEU A 187 -8.96 0.32 -10.76
CA LEU A 187 -8.09 1.43 -11.18
C LEU A 187 -6.63 1.24 -10.74
N LEU A 188 -6.39 0.74 -9.53
CA LEU A 188 -5.03 0.49 -9.04
C LEU A 188 -4.35 -0.64 -9.81
N LEU A 189 -5.09 -1.69 -10.17
CA LEU A 189 -4.58 -2.78 -11.02
C LEU A 189 -4.21 -2.26 -12.42
N ASP A 190 -5.07 -1.48 -13.06
CA ASP A 190 -4.80 -0.86 -14.37
C ASP A 190 -3.53 0.00 -14.33
N ILE A 191 -3.41 0.85 -13.31
CA ILE A 191 -2.23 1.69 -13.09
C ILE A 191 -0.98 0.82 -12.88
N TRP A 192 -1.08 -0.22 -12.07
CA TRP A 192 0.06 -1.10 -11.80
C TRP A 192 0.48 -1.87 -13.07
N GLU A 193 -0.46 -2.37 -13.87
CA GLU A 193 -0.16 -3.04 -15.14
C GLU A 193 0.54 -2.11 -16.14
N GLN A 194 0.13 -0.83 -16.17
CA GLN A 194 0.73 0.16 -17.06
C GLN A 194 2.16 0.55 -16.64
N PHE A 195 2.40 0.72 -15.35
CA PHE A 195 3.67 1.27 -14.85
C PHE A 195 4.63 0.23 -14.27
N ARG A 196 4.14 -0.94 -13.88
CA ARG A 196 4.90 -2.04 -13.26
C ARG A 196 5.81 -1.56 -12.13
N LYS A 197 5.26 -0.72 -11.25
CA LYS A 197 5.96 -0.26 -10.06
C LYS A 197 5.90 -1.33 -8.98
N THR A 198 6.94 -1.38 -8.12
CA THR A 198 6.87 -2.17 -6.91
C THR A 198 5.85 -1.56 -5.97
N ILE A 199 4.91 -2.36 -5.48
CA ILE A 199 3.88 -1.92 -4.54
C ILE A 199 3.96 -2.76 -3.28
N LEU A 200 4.02 -2.10 -2.12
CA LEU A 200 3.76 -2.71 -0.83
C LEU A 200 2.46 -2.11 -0.27
N PHE A 201 1.45 -2.94 -0.17
CA PHE A 201 0.08 -2.55 0.16
C PHE A 201 -0.31 -3.14 1.52
N VAL A 202 -0.68 -2.31 2.47
CA VAL A 202 -1.16 -2.73 3.78
C VAL A 202 -2.67 -2.79 3.77
N THR A 203 -3.22 -3.91 4.21
CA THR A 203 -4.66 -4.10 4.41
C THR A 203 -4.95 -5.10 5.52
N HIS A 204 -6.17 -5.05 6.04
CA HIS A 204 -6.75 -6.08 6.90
C HIS A 204 -7.87 -6.87 6.19
N ASP A 205 -8.15 -6.53 4.93
CA ASP A 205 -9.18 -7.17 4.10
C ASP A 205 -8.53 -8.27 3.24
N ILE A 206 -8.97 -9.51 3.45
CA ILE A 206 -8.44 -10.70 2.76
C ILE A 206 -8.81 -10.68 1.28
N ASP A 207 -10.04 -10.27 0.94
CA ASP A 207 -10.51 -10.25 -0.45
C ASP A 207 -9.68 -9.23 -1.26
N GLU A 208 -9.38 -8.10 -0.66
CA GLU A 208 -8.51 -7.07 -1.24
C GLU A 208 -7.08 -7.60 -1.46
N ALA A 209 -6.50 -8.27 -0.46
CA ALA A 209 -5.16 -8.84 -0.59
C ALA A 209 -5.09 -9.90 -1.71
N LEU A 210 -6.08 -10.81 -1.78
CA LEU A 210 -6.14 -11.86 -2.80
C LEU A 210 -6.40 -11.32 -4.21
N LEU A 211 -7.19 -10.24 -4.33
CA LEU A 211 -7.48 -9.62 -5.61
C LEU A 211 -6.26 -8.88 -6.17
N LEU A 212 -5.55 -8.15 -5.32
CA LEU A 212 -4.52 -7.21 -5.75
C LEU A 212 -3.12 -7.83 -5.84
N ALA A 213 -2.73 -8.67 -4.86
CA ALA A 213 -1.33 -9.05 -4.69
C ALA A 213 -0.87 -10.22 -5.55
N ASP A 214 0.40 -10.21 -5.94
CA ASP A 214 1.10 -11.41 -6.46
C ASP A 214 1.51 -12.32 -5.29
N ARG A 215 1.82 -11.71 -4.12
CA ARG A 215 2.19 -12.40 -2.89
C ARG A 215 1.62 -11.66 -1.67
N ILE A 216 1.20 -12.41 -0.67
CA ILE A 216 0.68 -11.90 0.61
C ILE A 216 1.64 -12.31 1.70
N ILE A 217 2.09 -11.33 2.50
CA ILE A 217 2.85 -11.54 3.72
C ILE A 217 1.87 -11.39 4.88
N VAL A 218 1.58 -12.49 5.56
CA VAL A 218 0.68 -12.51 6.72
C VAL A 218 1.47 -12.17 7.98
N MET A 219 1.00 -11.15 8.70
CA MET A 219 1.61 -10.72 9.96
C MET A 219 0.70 -11.07 11.15
N GLN A 220 1.30 -11.56 12.21
CA GLN A 220 0.69 -11.76 13.53
C GLN A 220 0.97 -10.58 14.44
N ALA A 221 0.16 -10.44 15.52
CA ALA A 221 0.27 -9.37 16.49
C ALA A 221 1.06 -9.78 17.76
N GLN A 222 1.59 -8.81 18.51
CA GLN A 222 2.08 -8.86 19.87
C GLN A 222 3.29 -9.78 20.15
N PRO A 223 4.47 -9.45 19.65
CA PRO A 223 4.84 -8.37 18.70
C PRO A 223 4.55 -8.75 17.27
N GLY A 224 4.49 -7.75 16.38
CA GLY A 224 4.31 -7.97 14.96
C GLY A 224 5.41 -8.85 14.38
N ARG A 225 5.05 -10.00 13.82
CA ARG A 225 5.98 -10.95 13.17
C ARG A 225 5.40 -11.41 11.85
N ILE A 226 6.27 -11.75 10.92
CA ILE A 226 5.85 -12.46 9.72
C ILE A 226 5.53 -13.91 10.12
N HIS A 227 4.32 -14.33 9.78
CA HIS A 227 3.82 -15.67 10.07
C HIS A 227 3.96 -16.59 8.87
N GLU A 228 3.49 -16.16 7.72
CA GLU A 228 3.51 -16.95 6.50
C GLU A 228 3.53 -16.02 5.27
N GLU A 229 4.15 -16.50 4.18
CA GLU A 229 4.09 -15.88 2.87
C GLU A 229 3.29 -16.76 1.92
N ILE A 230 2.26 -16.18 1.27
CA ILE A 230 1.34 -16.88 0.38
C ILE A 230 1.51 -16.34 -1.03
N THR A 231 1.85 -17.20 -1.98
CA THR A 231 1.80 -16.85 -3.41
C THR A 231 0.35 -16.91 -3.89
N VAL A 232 -0.10 -15.85 -4.58
CA VAL A 232 -1.45 -15.76 -5.14
C VAL A 232 -1.42 -16.29 -6.57
N PRO A 233 -2.01 -17.46 -6.88
CA PRO A 233 -1.79 -18.18 -8.14
C PRO A 233 -2.65 -17.68 -9.30
N PHE A 234 -3.42 -16.59 -9.09
CA PHE A 234 -4.34 -16.09 -10.09
C PHE A 234 -3.61 -15.31 -11.19
N GLU A 235 -3.87 -15.68 -12.43
CA GLU A 235 -3.35 -14.96 -13.60
C GLU A 235 -3.89 -13.53 -13.68
N ARG A 236 -3.17 -12.67 -14.41
CA ARG A 236 -3.56 -11.28 -14.68
C ARG A 236 -3.95 -11.11 -16.15
N PRO A 237 -4.90 -10.22 -16.52
CA PRO A 237 -5.61 -9.29 -15.62
C PRO A 237 -6.63 -9.99 -14.73
N ARG A 238 -6.72 -9.57 -13.47
CA ARG A 238 -7.69 -10.12 -12.52
C ARG A 238 -8.98 -9.32 -12.58
N MET A 239 -10.06 -10.02 -12.81
CA MET A 239 -11.40 -9.46 -12.78
C MET A 239 -12.10 -9.84 -11.47
N THR A 240 -13.10 -9.08 -11.05
CA THR A 240 -13.82 -9.30 -9.79
C THR A 240 -14.54 -10.64 -9.72
N GLU A 241 -14.83 -11.27 -10.88
CA GLU A 241 -15.46 -12.60 -10.96
C GLU A 241 -14.63 -13.71 -10.33
N ILE A 242 -13.30 -13.52 -10.22
CA ILE A 242 -12.40 -14.50 -9.57
C ILE A 242 -12.78 -14.73 -8.11
N ILE A 243 -13.39 -13.75 -7.43
CA ILE A 243 -13.83 -13.81 -6.04
C ILE A 243 -14.82 -14.95 -5.82
N ALA A 244 -15.60 -15.32 -6.84
CA ALA A 244 -16.56 -16.43 -6.79
C ALA A 244 -15.93 -17.80 -7.05
N SER A 245 -14.63 -17.88 -7.38
CA SER A 245 -13.96 -19.15 -7.67
C SER A 245 -13.71 -19.99 -6.42
N GLY A 246 -13.75 -21.32 -6.57
CA GLY A 246 -13.46 -22.23 -5.47
C GLY A 246 -12.02 -22.13 -4.96
N GLU A 247 -11.08 -21.74 -5.81
CA GLU A 247 -9.69 -21.55 -5.42
C GLU A 247 -9.51 -20.28 -4.59
N PHE A 248 -10.19 -19.17 -4.94
CA PHE A 248 -10.23 -17.96 -4.14
C PHE A 248 -10.78 -18.24 -2.74
N MET A 249 -11.89 -18.98 -2.66
CA MET A 249 -12.50 -19.34 -1.38
C MET A 249 -11.58 -20.20 -0.50
N ARG A 250 -10.81 -21.12 -1.09
CA ARG A 250 -9.82 -21.92 -0.35
C ARG A 250 -8.71 -21.05 0.23
N LEU A 251 -8.13 -20.15 -0.57
CA LEU A 251 -7.10 -19.22 -0.10
C LEU A 251 -7.64 -18.25 0.95
N LYS A 252 -8.87 -17.77 0.78
CA LYS A 252 -9.54 -16.94 1.78
C LYS A 252 -9.69 -17.67 3.12
N GLN A 253 -10.13 -18.94 3.10
CA GLN A 253 -10.22 -19.77 4.31
C GLN A 253 -8.86 -19.98 4.96
N HIS A 254 -7.79 -20.19 4.17
CA HIS A 254 -6.43 -20.30 4.68
C HIS A 254 -5.99 -19.02 5.38
N CYS A 255 -6.13 -17.85 4.74
CA CYS A 255 -5.85 -16.55 5.35
C CYS A 255 -6.65 -16.34 6.65
N LEU A 256 -7.95 -16.66 6.66
CA LEU A 256 -8.78 -16.58 7.86
C LEU A 256 -8.24 -17.46 8.99
N HIS A 257 -7.82 -18.69 8.68
CA HIS A 257 -7.25 -19.61 9.67
C HIS A 257 -5.98 -19.02 10.30
N LEU A 258 -5.06 -18.47 9.48
CA LEU A 258 -3.82 -17.84 9.95
C LEU A 258 -4.11 -16.64 10.87
N LEU A 259 -5.06 -15.79 10.49
CA LEU A 259 -5.42 -14.59 11.26
C LEU A 259 -6.18 -14.93 12.56
N HIS A 260 -6.87 -16.08 12.64
CA HIS A 260 -7.60 -16.52 13.84
C HIS A 260 -6.76 -17.38 14.78
N SER A 261 -5.67 -17.99 14.33
CA SER A 261 -4.77 -18.79 15.17
C SER A 261 -4.16 -17.96 16.31
N ASP A 262 -4.01 -16.65 16.12
CA ASP A 262 -3.54 -15.70 17.13
C ASP A 262 -4.55 -15.46 18.28
N ARG A 263 -5.86 -15.66 18.06
CA ARG A 263 -6.90 -15.37 19.05
C ARG A 263 -7.12 -16.48 20.08
N ARG A 264 -6.45 -17.60 19.98
CA ARG A 264 -6.59 -18.70 20.95
C ARG A 264 -5.96 -18.41 22.32
N GLY A 265 -5.29 -17.25 22.49
CA GLY A 265 -4.88 -16.74 23.81
C GLY A 265 -5.94 -15.93 24.56
N ASP A 266 -6.92 -15.37 23.86
CA ASP A 266 -8.04 -14.63 24.46
C ASP A 266 -9.27 -15.56 24.52
N THR A 267 -9.46 -16.25 25.64
CA THR A 267 -10.69 -16.94 25.99
C THR A 267 -11.83 -15.94 26.02
N LEU A 268 -12.60 -15.85 24.93
CA LEU A 268 -13.93 -15.25 24.99
C LEU A 268 -14.72 -15.96 26.09
N PRO A 269 -15.37 -15.25 27.03
CA PRO A 269 -16.26 -15.89 27.99
C PRO A 269 -17.34 -16.65 27.19
N ARG A 270 -17.43 -17.97 27.41
CA ARG A 270 -18.50 -18.80 26.83
C ARG A 270 -19.81 -18.15 27.27
N LEU A 271 -20.60 -17.65 26.32
CA LEU A 271 -21.99 -17.31 26.57
C LEU A 271 -22.67 -18.57 27.11
N SER A 272 -23.02 -18.56 28.39
CA SER A 272 -23.81 -19.59 28.99
C SER A 272 -25.14 -19.70 28.20
N PRO A 273 -25.63 -20.91 27.86
CA PRO A 273 -26.92 -21.02 27.24
C PRO A 273 -27.97 -20.47 28.21
N LEU A 274 -28.72 -19.47 27.72
CA LEU A 274 -29.91 -18.98 28.43
C LEU A 274 -30.83 -20.18 28.69
N GLY A 275 -30.93 -20.56 29.96
CA GLY A 275 -31.89 -21.55 30.39
C GLY A 275 -33.32 -21.07 30.07
N LEU A 276 -34.07 -21.89 29.36
CA LEU A 276 -35.52 -21.85 29.25
C LEU A 276 -36.14 -22.34 30.54
#